data_4d745848f9c82a0df0d2d7befb28a17b
#
_entry.id   4d745848f9c82a0df0d2d7befb28a17b
#
_cell.length_a   1.000
_cell.length_b   1.000
_cell.length_c   1.000
_cell.angle_alpha   90.00
_cell.angle_beta   90.00
_cell.angle_gamma   90.00
#
_symmetry.space_group_name_H-M   'P 1'
#
loop_
_entity.id
_entity.type
_entity.pdbx_description
1 polymer ?
#
loop_
_entity_poly.entity_id
_entity_poly.type
_entity_poly.pdbx_seq_one_letter_code
_entity_poly.pdbx_strand_id
1 'polypeptide(L)'
;MKAFNFTRKDEINSVSATPLQNAKGEIVTVVGCAVTERPDGDTGELKSVGLLVTKEYGAMSCISKTAIRGIDMLIDYMTDENISGCAVAIRAGKSNAGREFITLEIQ
;
A
#
# COMPACT_ATOMS: atom_id res chain seq x y z
N MET A 1 12.89 5.15 -3.96
CA MET A 1 11.50 4.65 -4.05
C MET A 1 11.46 3.40 -4.90
N LYS A 2 10.73 2.40 -4.46
CA LYS A 2 10.44 1.20 -5.25
C LYS A 2 8.98 1.29 -5.69
N ALA A 3 8.69 1.07 -6.96
CA ALA A 3 7.35 1.29 -7.49
C ALA A 3 7.06 0.47 -8.74
N PHE A 4 5.76 0.23 -8.98
CA PHE A 4 5.26 -0.31 -10.24
C PHE A 4 4.07 0.54 -10.70
N ASN A 5 4.13 1.02 -11.95
CA ASN A 5 3.06 1.82 -12.56
C ASN A 5 2.56 2.96 -11.64
N PHE A 6 3.51 3.65 -11.04
CA PHE A 6 3.26 4.73 -10.10
C PHE A 6 3.85 6.00 -10.68
N THR A 7 2.98 6.90 -11.17
CA THR A 7 3.38 8.11 -11.87
C THR A 7 3.61 9.26 -10.91
N ARG A 8 4.17 10.34 -11.43
CA ARG A 8 4.32 11.57 -10.65
C ARG A 8 2.96 12.13 -10.20
N LYS A 9 1.93 11.97 -11.03
CA LYS A 9 0.56 12.33 -10.66
C LYS A 9 0.09 11.52 -9.45
N ASP A 10 0.37 10.23 -9.43
CA ASP A 10 0.04 9.36 -8.31
C ASP A 10 0.76 9.79 -7.04
N GLU A 11 2.03 10.17 -7.16
CA GLU A 11 2.82 10.66 -6.03
C GLU A 11 2.19 11.92 -5.43
N ILE A 12 1.76 12.87 -6.27
CA ILE A 12 1.09 14.08 -5.83
C ILE A 12 -0.23 13.75 -5.14
N ASN A 13 -1.04 12.89 -5.75
CA ASN A 13 -2.33 12.50 -5.21
C ASN A 13 -2.21 11.72 -3.89
N SER A 14 -1.09 11.06 -3.67
CA SER A 14 -0.88 10.26 -2.46
C SER A 14 -0.68 11.11 -1.20
N VAL A 15 -0.51 12.41 -1.33
CA VAL A 15 -0.43 13.33 -0.18
C VAL A 15 -1.73 13.29 0.64
N SER A 16 -2.87 13.10 -0.04
CA SER A 16 -4.18 12.99 0.61
C SER A 16 -4.77 11.58 0.48
N ALA A 17 -3.90 10.57 0.53
CA ALA A 17 -4.32 9.18 0.35
C ALA A 17 -5.23 8.69 1.48
N THR A 18 -6.19 7.84 1.11
CA THR A 18 -7.07 7.17 2.07
C THR A 18 -6.28 6.10 2.84
N PRO A 19 -6.42 6.00 4.17
CA PRO A 19 -5.77 4.92 4.91
C PRO A 19 -6.20 3.54 4.39
N LEU A 20 -5.25 2.65 4.23
CA LEU A 20 -5.50 1.31 3.69
C LEU A 20 -6.49 0.51 4.54
N GLN A 21 -6.48 0.73 5.86
CA GLN A 21 -7.39 0.02 6.76
C GLN A 21 -8.87 0.34 6.50
N ASN A 22 -9.18 1.43 5.78
CA ASN A 22 -10.57 1.74 5.40
C ASN A 22 -11.14 0.72 4.42
N ALA A 23 -10.29 -0.04 3.73
CA ALA A 23 -10.70 -1.11 2.83
C ALA A 23 -10.59 -2.51 3.49
N LYS A 24 -10.43 -2.55 4.80
CA LYS A 24 -10.33 -3.81 5.55
C LYS A 24 -11.52 -4.72 5.26
N GLY A 25 -11.24 -5.96 4.87
CA GLY A 25 -12.28 -6.94 4.52
C GLY A 25 -12.74 -6.86 3.07
N GLU A 26 -12.22 -5.93 2.29
CA GLU A 26 -12.62 -5.75 0.89
C GLU A 26 -11.55 -6.25 -0.08
N ILE A 27 -11.98 -6.49 -1.30
CA ILE A 27 -11.08 -6.78 -2.42
C ILE A 27 -11.02 -5.52 -3.27
N VAL A 28 -9.81 -5.01 -3.50
CA VAL A 28 -9.58 -3.83 -4.32
C VAL A 28 -8.78 -4.18 -5.58
N THR A 29 -8.95 -3.40 -6.63
CA THR A 29 -8.17 -3.56 -7.86
C THR A 29 -7.00 -2.60 -7.83
N VAL A 30 -5.80 -3.14 -7.65
CA VAL A 30 -4.57 -2.36 -7.59
C VAL A 30 -4.03 -2.14 -9.00
N VAL A 31 -3.87 -0.89 -9.40
CA VAL A 31 -3.35 -0.51 -10.71
C VAL A 31 -1.91 0.00 -10.64
N GLY A 32 -1.46 0.40 -9.47
CA GLY A 32 -0.10 0.82 -9.23
C GLY A 32 0.22 0.75 -7.74
N CYS A 33 1.49 0.68 -7.42
CA CYS A 33 1.93 0.60 -6.03
C CYS A 33 3.35 1.13 -5.86
N ALA A 34 3.67 1.55 -4.65
CA ALA A 34 5.00 2.08 -4.32
C ALA A 34 5.31 1.91 -2.85
N VAL A 35 6.60 1.81 -2.55
CA VAL A 35 7.13 1.95 -1.19
C VAL A 35 8.14 3.09 -1.22
N THR A 36 7.94 4.06 -0.36
CA THR A 36 8.81 5.24 -0.28
C THR A 36 9.05 5.63 1.17
N GLU A 37 9.85 6.66 1.38
CA GLU A 37 10.08 7.22 2.70
C GLU A 37 9.63 8.67 2.72
N ARG A 38 9.00 9.07 3.82
CA ARG A 38 8.54 10.44 4.03
C ARG A 38 8.93 10.90 5.43
N PRO A 39 9.23 12.20 5.62
CA PRO A 39 9.49 12.74 6.95
C PRO A 39 8.27 12.62 7.85
N ASP A 40 8.49 12.18 9.09
CA ASP A 40 7.48 12.24 10.12
C ASP A 40 7.28 13.70 10.52
N GLY A 41 6.03 14.14 10.60
CA GLY A 41 5.71 15.53 10.94
C GLY A 41 6.15 15.95 12.34
N ASP A 42 6.28 15.00 13.28
CA ASP A 42 6.62 15.29 14.67
C ASP A 42 8.14 15.26 14.92
N THR A 43 8.83 14.28 14.32
CA THR A 43 10.26 14.06 14.62
C THR A 43 11.17 14.43 13.48
N GLY A 44 10.67 14.59 12.26
CA GLY A 44 11.45 14.81 11.07
C GLY A 44 12.21 13.59 10.58
N GLU A 45 12.11 12.45 11.25
CA GLU A 45 12.73 11.21 10.83
C GLU A 45 12.02 10.63 9.60
N LEU A 46 12.78 10.01 8.71
CA LEU A 46 12.21 9.33 7.55
C LEU A 46 11.57 8.04 7.99
N LYS A 47 10.31 7.85 7.57
CA LYS A 47 9.55 6.62 7.81
C LYS A 47 9.08 6.02 6.50
N SER A 48 9.08 4.69 6.44
CA SER A 48 8.57 3.98 5.28
C SER A 48 7.06 4.13 5.17
N VAL A 49 6.59 4.36 3.96
CA VAL A 49 5.16 4.48 3.63
C VAL A 49 4.87 3.57 2.45
N GLY A 50 3.82 2.77 2.56
CA GLY A 50 3.32 1.97 1.46
C GLY A 50 2.16 2.68 0.77
N LEU A 51 2.14 2.64 -0.55
CA LEU A 51 1.12 3.31 -1.36
C LEU A 51 0.52 2.33 -2.37
N LEU A 52 -0.81 2.37 -2.48
CA LEU A 52 -1.55 1.64 -3.51
C LEU A 52 -2.39 2.63 -4.29
N VAL A 53 -2.45 2.45 -5.60
CA VAL A 53 -3.42 3.15 -6.44
C VAL A 53 -4.47 2.14 -6.82
N THR A 54 -5.70 2.35 -6.38
CA THR A 54 -6.82 1.42 -6.59
C THR A 54 -7.90 2.07 -7.44
N LYS A 55 -8.66 1.24 -8.17
CA LYS A 55 -9.81 1.71 -8.93
C LYS A 55 -10.95 2.18 -8.03
N GLU A 56 -11.11 1.52 -6.88
CA GLU A 56 -12.23 1.74 -5.97
C GLU A 56 -12.06 2.98 -5.09
N TYR A 57 -10.83 3.24 -4.64
CA TYR A 57 -10.53 4.29 -3.64
C TYR A 57 -9.51 5.31 -4.12
N GLY A 58 -8.92 5.14 -5.30
CA GLY A 58 -7.80 5.97 -5.73
C GLY A 58 -6.54 5.65 -4.92
N ALA A 59 -5.82 6.67 -4.51
CA ALA A 59 -4.59 6.49 -3.73
C ALA A 59 -4.91 6.09 -2.28
N MET A 60 -4.22 5.06 -1.81
CA MET A 60 -4.32 4.56 -0.44
C MET A 60 -2.93 4.45 0.17
N SER A 61 -2.83 4.63 1.47
CA SER A 61 -1.55 4.61 2.17
C SER A 61 -1.57 3.74 3.42
N CYS A 62 -0.41 3.24 3.80
CA CYS A 62 -0.21 2.53 5.06
C CYS A 62 1.19 2.78 5.60
N ILE A 63 1.34 2.65 6.91
CA ILE A 63 2.62 2.78 7.61
C ILE A 63 2.97 1.51 8.39
N SER A 64 2.09 0.53 8.42
CA SER A 64 2.32 -0.75 9.07
C SER A 64 3.43 -1.52 8.35
N LYS A 65 4.39 -2.05 9.10
CA LYS A 65 5.50 -2.83 8.52
C LYS A 65 5.02 -4.05 7.76
N THR A 66 3.98 -4.73 8.26
CA THR A 66 3.41 -5.90 7.60
C THR A 66 2.78 -5.55 6.27
N ALA A 67 2.01 -4.46 6.23
CA ALA A 67 1.37 -4.00 5.00
C ALA A 67 2.42 -3.50 3.99
N ILE A 68 3.43 -2.77 4.45
CA ILE A 68 4.52 -2.29 3.58
C ILE A 68 5.27 -3.47 2.96
N ARG A 69 5.54 -4.52 3.73
CA ARG A 69 6.17 -5.74 3.20
C ARG A 69 5.30 -6.39 2.13
N GLY A 70 3.98 -6.44 2.36
CA GLY A 70 3.03 -6.95 1.38
C GLY A 70 3.05 -6.14 0.09
N ILE A 71 3.10 -4.82 0.20
CA ILE A 71 3.18 -3.93 -0.97
C ILE A 71 4.50 -4.12 -1.70
N ASP A 72 5.61 -4.26 -0.98
CA ASP A 72 6.91 -4.52 -1.59
C ASP A 72 6.90 -5.80 -2.43
N MET A 73 6.31 -6.86 -1.89
CA MET A 73 6.16 -8.13 -2.63
C MET A 73 5.21 -7.99 -3.81
N LEU A 74 4.16 -7.19 -3.67
CA LEU A 74 3.19 -6.93 -4.75
C LEU A 74 3.86 -6.18 -5.91
N ILE A 75 4.77 -5.24 -5.61
CA ILE A 75 5.54 -4.54 -6.63
C ILE A 75 6.34 -5.55 -7.47
N ASP A 76 7.03 -6.46 -6.81
CA ASP A 76 7.81 -7.50 -7.50
C ASP A 76 6.91 -8.40 -8.35
N TYR A 77 5.78 -8.82 -7.79
CA TYR A 77 4.83 -9.67 -8.49
C TYR A 77 4.28 -8.99 -9.76
N MET A 78 3.81 -7.75 -9.62
CA MET A 78 3.25 -7.01 -10.76
C MET A 78 4.30 -6.69 -11.81
N THR A 79 5.54 -6.42 -11.38
CA THR A 79 6.66 -6.17 -12.29
C THR A 79 7.01 -7.44 -13.07
N ASP A 80 7.17 -8.56 -12.38
CA ASP A 80 7.58 -9.83 -12.99
C ASP A 80 6.53 -10.37 -13.95
N GLU A 81 5.25 -10.25 -13.56
CA GLU A 81 4.13 -10.72 -14.39
C GLU A 81 3.66 -9.67 -15.41
N ASN A 82 4.18 -8.45 -15.31
CA ASN A 82 3.82 -7.32 -16.18
C ASN A 82 2.31 -7.10 -16.25
N ILE A 83 1.65 -7.06 -15.10
CA ILE A 83 0.20 -6.85 -15.02
C ILE A 83 -0.11 -5.50 -14.37
N SER A 84 -1.09 -4.80 -14.96
CA SER A 84 -1.54 -3.47 -14.52
C SER A 84 -2.99 -3.53 -14.04
N GLY A 85 -3.24 -4.30 -13.04
CA GLY A 85 -4.57 -4.48 -12.48
C GLY A 85 -4.60 -5.82 -11.78
N CYS A 86 -4.57 -5.78 -10.48
CA CYS A 86 -4.46 -6.98 -9.65
C CYS A 86 -5.49 -6.91 -8.54
N ALA A 87 -6.34 -7.93 -8.45
CA ALA A 87 -7.29 -8.02 -7.35
C ALA A 87 -6.56 -8.44 -6.08
N VAL A 88 -6.68 -7.63 -5.04
CA VAL A 88 -5.99 -7.83 -3.77
C VAL A 88 -6.99 -7.72 -2.63
N ALA A 89 -7.05 -8.75 -1.79
CA ALA A 89 -7.87 -8.70 -0.58
C ALA A 89 -7.09 -7.97 0.52
N ILE A 90 -7.75 -7.01 1.15
CA ILE A 90 -7.21 -6.27 2.30
C ILE A 90 -7.74 -6.94 3.55
N ARG A 91 -6.86 -7.61 4.29
CA ARG A 91 -7.25 -8.38 5.47
C ARG A 91 -6.65 -7.78 6.73
N ALA A 92 -7.35 -7.94 7.83
CA ALA A 92 -6.86 -7.56 9.14
C ALA A 92 -6.57 -8.79 9.97
N GLY A 93 -5.52 -8.72 10.75
CA GLY A 93 -5.18 -9.74 11.73
C GLY A 93 -4.80 -9.07 13.04
N LYS A 94 -4.64 -9.88 14.08
CA LYS A 94 -4.14 -9.40 15.38
C LYS A 94 -2.89 -10.16 15.76
N SER A 95 -1.89 -9.43 16.22
CA SER A 95 -0.68 -10.03 16.78
C SER A 95 -0.95 -10.63 18.15
N ASN A 96 0.00 -11.40 18.68
CA ASN A 96 -0.09 -11.95 20.03
C ASN A 96 -0.21 -10.87 21.10
N ALA A 97 0.27 -9.67 20.80
CA ALA A 97 0.15 -8.51 21.69
C ALA A 97 -1.19 -7.76 21.55
N GLY A 98 -2.12 -8.29 20.74
CA GLY A 98 -3.43 -7.70 20.51
C GLY A 98 -3.44 -6.52 19.54
N ARG A 99 -2.34 -6.22 18.87
CA ARG A 99 -2.26 -5.15 17.88
C ARG A 99 -2.84 -5.59 16.54
N GLU A 100 -3.71 -4.77 15.98
CA GLU A 100 -4.24 -5.00 14.64
C GLU A 100 -3.19 -4.66 13.59
N PHE A 101 -3.10 -5.50 12.56
CA PHE A 101 -2.23 -5.26 11.41
C PHE A 101 -2.96 -5.59 10.13
N ILE A 102 -2.52 -4.98 9.03
CA ILE A 102 -3.11 -5.17 7.71
C ILE A 102 -2.21 -6.07 6.88
N THR A 103 -2.81 -7.03 6.20
CA THR A 103 -2.12 -7.89 5.24
C THR A 103 -2.78 -7.80 3.88
N LEU A 104 -2.02 -8.11 2.84
CA LEU A 104 -2.49 -8.13 1.46
C LEU A 104 -2.44 -9.56 0.96
N GLU A 105 -3.50 -9.96 0.26
CA GLU A 105 -3.57 -11.29 -0.36
C GLU A 105 -3.99 -11.14 -1.81
N ILE A 106 -3.12 -11.59 -2.72
CA ILE A 106 -3.40 -11.55 -4.16
C ILE A 106 -4.46 -12.61 -4.47
N GLN A 107 -5.49 -12.21 -5.19
CA GLN A 107 -6.60 -13.08 -5.56
C GLN A 107 -6.38 -13.83 -6.87
#